data_4443aceaaf8c31f82a00eebdfa6464fb
#
_entry.id   4443aceaaf8c31f82a00eebdfa6464fb
#
_cell.length_a   1.000
_cell.length_b   1.000
_cell.length_c   1.000
_cell.angle_alpha   90.00
_cell.angle_beta   90.00
_cell.angle_gamma   90.00
#
_symmetry.space_group_name_H-M   'P 1'
#
loop_
_entity.id
_entity.type
_entity.pdbx_description
1 polymer ?
#
loop_
_entity_poly.entity_id
_entity_poly.type
_entity_poly.pdbx_seq_one_letter_code
_entity_poly.pdbx_strand_id
1 'polypeptide(L)'
;MATAQSQPLLAFPDFTTHPISSIDEYLRERLMPAECTIPHIPGIEMFGNSIPAGTVGGDLFEYINFEQRYDIDARIQQAQQLAKEFLEPLLPGFPIRNSVDDHVEWLTTELGYESKMESEYRFAKSSEQVRVAKDLCGLRSTAGILVVDAQGHGIISAKIASTVHDTFHALMLTELDRHGKTTPMLFDNINLRLAQSVVARNELAKNEKESAREIATMVYGEVHPSGHFRFVNFGHPSPLLFSAEDSRLMKVRQCPMARFLPLGLQVPAHHPDRTKYYSLGLRQNDFNSSDPRKIALMNAEDILVLYTDGVYDGSDEEGLEQLEAILQEHQGQSAKDICNALLDYAVSQDDQRRQVGDEELIDDKTVFIVKRT
;
A
#
# COMPACT_ATOMS: atom_id res chain seq x y z
N MET A 1 30.76 29.96 12.26
CA MET A 1 29.75 29.32 13.12
C MET A 1 28.40 29.69 12.54
N ALA A 2 27.86 28.85 11.69
CA ALA A 2 26.50 28.99 11.13
C ALA A 2 25.60 28.11 11.98
N THR A 3 24.65 28.74 12.66
CA THR A 3 23.61 28.08 13.44
C THR A 3 22.68 27.34 12.47
N ALA A 4 22.70 26.02 12.53
CA ALA A 4 21.71 25.20 11.89
C ALA A 4 20.34 25.55 12.48
N GLN A 5 19.49 26.18 11.69
CA GLN A 5 18.06 26.30 12.01
C GLN A 5 17.43 24.90 11.87
N SER A 6 17.09 24.31 13.00
CA SER A 6 16.24 23.12 13.04
C SER A 6 14.89 23.47 12.40
N GLN A 7 14.60 22.86 11.26
CA GLN A 7 13.24 22.86 10.72
C GLN A 7 12.32 22.20 11.75
N PRO A 8 11.11 22.72 11.95
CA PRO A 8 10.18 22.10 12.88
C PRO A 8 9.82 20.70 12.36
N LEU A 9 10.00 19.71 13.23
CA LEU A 9 9.35 18.42 13.15
C LEU A 9 7.89 18.63 12.71
N LEU A 10 7.42 17.82 11.78
CA LEU A 10 6.03 17.77 11.29
C LEU A 10 5.08 18.21 12.39
N ALA A 11 4.43 19.35 12.18
CA ALA A 11 3.40 19.82 13.08
C ALA A 11 2.29 18.75 13.07
N PHE A 12 2.16 18.03 14.17
CA PHE A 12 0.94 17.28 14.41
C PHE A 12 -0.23 18.25 14.29
N PRO A 13 -1.34 17.86 13.63
CA PRO A 13 -2.51 18.71 13.58
C PRO A 13 -2.85 19.17 14.98
N ASP A 14 -3.08 20.45 15.13
CA ASP A 14 -3.36 21.08 16.43
C ASP A 14 -4.75 20.60 16.89
N PHE A 15 -4.77 19.57 17.70
CA PHE A 15 -5.98 19.00 18.31
C PHE A 15 -6.72 19.95 19.25
N THR A 16 -6.21 21.20 19.43
CA THR A 16 -6.81 22.16 20.35
C THR A 16 -7.94 22.99 19.76
N THR A 17 -8.19 22.91 18.44
CA THR A 17 -9.12 23.83 17.76
C THR A 17 -10.55 23.35 17.60
N HIS A 18 -10.82 22.03 17.70
CA HIS A 18 -12.18 21.48 17.72
C HIS A 18 -12.30 20.40 18.80
N PRO A 19 -13.18 20.56 19.78
CA PRO A 19 -13.45 19.48 20.72
C PRO A 19 -14.10 18.33 19.93
N ILE A 20 -13.39 17.21 19.82
CA ILE A 20 -13.93 15.96 19.27
C ILE A 20 -15.13 15.59 20.15
N SER A 21 -16.32 15.63 19.55
CA SER A 21 -17.57 15.45 20.27
C SER A 21 -17.87 13.98 20.58
N SER A 22 -17.23 13.06 19.85
CA SER A 22 -17.40 11.62 20.04
C SER A 22 -16.18 10.83 19.55
N ILE A 23 -16.06 9.59 20.03
CA ILE A 23 -15.03 8.64 19.57
C ILE A 23 -15.19 8.32 18.07
N ASP A 24 -16.43 8.30 17.58
CA ASP A 24 -16.76 8.02 16.18
C ASP A 24 -16.24 9.12 15.25
N GLU A 25 -16.41 10.38 15.63
CA GLU A 25 -15.90 11.53 14.89
C GLU A 25 -14.37 11.50 14.81
N TYR A 26 -13.70 11.20 15.94
CA TYR A 26 -12.25 11.04 15.97
C TYR A 26 -11.76 9.93 15.03
N LEU A 27 -12.39 8.76 15.05
CA LEU A 27 -12.02 7.64 14.18
C LEU A 27 -12.29 7.98 12.71
N ARG A 28 -13.42 8.62 12.41
CA ARG A 28 -13.76 9.03 11.06
C ARG A 28 -12.73 10.01 10.49
N GLU A 29 -12.39 11.07 11.21
CA GLU A 29 -11.37 12.04 10.77
C GLU A 29 -9.99 11.38 10.57
N ARG A 30 -9.66 10.38 11.38
CA ARG A 30 -8.39 9.66 11.30
C ARG A 30 -8.31 8.70 10.13
N LEU A 31 -9.44 8.08 9.74
CA LEU A 31 -9.49 7.05 8.71
C LEU A 31 -9.73 7.63 7.30
N MET A 32 -10.15 8.88 7.21
CA MET A 32 -10.43 9.54 5.93
C MET A 32 -9.32 10.52 5.58
N PRO A 33 -8.62 10.34 4.46
CA PRO A 33 -7.58 11.28 4.04
C PRO A 33 -8.21 12.59 3.56
N ALA A 34 -7.56 13.71 3.87
CA ALA A 34 -7.96 15.00 3.32
C ALA A 34 -7.62 15.09 1.82
N GLU A 35 -8.47 15.72 1.00
CA GLU A 35 -8.23 15.90 -0.44
C GLU A 35 -6.88 16.59 -0.74
N CYS A 36 -6.42 17.48 0.14
CA CYS A 36 -5.11 18.14 -0.01
C CYS A 36 -3.90 17.20 0.11
N THR A 37 -4.10 15.93 0.48
CA THR A 37 -3.03 14.93 0.60
C THR A 37 -2.82 14.11 -0.68
N ILE A 38 -3.62 14.33 -1.73
CA ILE A 38 -3.49 13.60 -2.99
C ILE A 38 -2.12 13.92 -3.63
N PRO A 39 -1.25 12.92 -3.85
CA PRO A 39 0.05 13.13 -4.48
C PRO A 39 -0.12 13.56 -5.94
N HIS A 40 0.70 14.50 -6.37
CA HIS A 40 0.75 14.85 -7.79
C HIS A 40 1.72 13.93 -8.53
N ILE A 41 1.21 13.07 -9.40
CA ILE A 41 2.00 12.21 -10.28
C ILE A 41 1.77 12.62 -11.73
N PRO A 42 2.82 13.02 -12.49
CA PRO A 42 2.67 13.43 -13.88
C PRO A 42 1.98 12.35 -14.74
N GLY A 43 0.93 12.72 -15.46
CA GLY A 43 0.18 11.82 -16.33
C GLY A 43 -0.72 10.80 -15.59
N ILE A 44 -0.96 11.03 -14.30
CA ILE A 44 -1.86 10.20 -13.48
C ILE A 44 -2.75 11.13 -12.64
N GLU A 45 -4.04 10.91 -12.72
CA GLU A 45 -5.04 11.48 -11.82
C GLU A 45 -5.51 10.40 -10.84
N MET A 46 -5.68 10.77 -9.56
CA MET A 46 -6.12 9.85 -8.51
C MET A 46 -7.21 10.49 -7.67
N PHE A 47 -8.20 9.72 -7.30
CA PHE A 47 -9.21 10.12 -6.33
C PHE A 47 -9.81 8.90 -5.64
N GLY A 48 -9.99 8.98 -4.33
CA GLY A 48 -10.68 7.97 -3.53
C GLY A 48 -11.73 8.62 -2.64
N ASN A 49 -12.79 7.86 -2.36
CA ASN A 49 -13.83 8.26 -1.43
C ASN A 49 -14.43 7.02 -0.78
N SER A 50 -14.97 7.17 0.44
CA SER A 50 -15.57 6.11 1.21
C SER A 50 -16.87 6.57 1.88
N ILE A 51 -17.87 5.71 1.88
CA ILE A 51 -19.17 5.92 2.51
C ILE A 51 -19.37 4.80 3.53
N PRO A 52 -19.33 5.09 4.84
CA PRO A 52 -19.55 4.07 5.86
C PRO A 52 -21.02 3.62 5.90
N ALA A 53 -21.24 2.35 6.20
CA ALA A 53 -22.59 1.79 6.41
C ALA A 53 -23.29 2.37 7.64
N GLY A 54 -22.49 2.79 8.64
CA GLY A 54 -22.95 3.41 9.88
C GLY A 54 -22.29 4.77 10.15
N THR A 55 -22.13 5.11 11.43
CA THR A 55 -21.48 6.37 11.85
C THR A 55 -19.99 6.36 11.54
N VAL A 56 -19.35 5.20 11.68
CA VAL A 56 -17.95 4.94 11.34
C VAL A 56 -17.85 3.55 10.72
N GLY A 57 -16.99 3.40 9.70
CA GLY A 57 -16.78 2.15 8.97
C GLY A 57 -15.46 1.47 9.32
N GLY A 58 -15.32 0.23 8.86
CA GLY A 58 -14.08 -0.54 8.87
C GLY A 58 -13.21 -0.29 7.64
N ASP A 59 -13.75 0.38 6.65
CA ASP A 59 -13.03 0.77 5.45
C ASP A 59 -12.06 1.92 5.70
N LEU A 60 -10.88 1.80 5.12
CA LEU A 60 -9.87 2.85 5.09
C LEU A 60 -9.21 2.87 3.74
N PHE A 61 -8.98 4.06 3.21
CA PHE A 61 -8.04 4.26 2.11
C PHE A 61 -7.07 5.39 2.42
N GLU A 62 -5.91 5.38 1.77
CA GLU A 62 -4.91 6.41 1.99
C GLU A 62 -4.08 6.66 0.74
N TYR A 63 -3.74 7.93 0.52
CA TYR A 63 -2.70 8.37 -0.40
C TYR A 63 -1.37 8.46 0.35
N ILE A 64 -0.33 7.82 -0.16
CA ILE A 64 0.99 7.87 0.45
C ILE A 64 1.90 8.71 -0.44
N ASN A 65 2.11 9.95 -0.03
CA ASN A 65 3.16 10.80 -0.59
C ASN A 65 4.45 10.51 0.18
N PHE A 66 5.36 9.76 -0.42
CA PHE A 66 6.58 9.33 0.25
C PHE A 66 7.47 10.50 0.65
N GLU A 67 7.60 11.54 -0.18
CA GLU A 67 8.44 12.72 0.12
C GLU A 67 7.91 13.52 1.30
N GLN A 68 6.58 13.69 1.39
CA GLN A 68 5.98 14.45 2.48
C GLN A 68 5.97 13.68 3.79
N ARG A 69 5.83 12.35 3.72
CA ARG A 69 5.61 11.52 4.91
C ARG A 69 6.89 10.98 5.53
N TYR A 70 7.94 10.76 4.76
CA TYR A 70 9.09 9.95 5.20
C TYR A 70 10.45 10.63 5.07
N ASP A 71 10.54 11.93 4.83
CA ASP A 71 11.81 12.66 4.69
C ASP A 71 12.84 11.88 3.83
N ILE A 72 12.43 11.59 2.60
CA ILE A 72 13.22 10.77 1.67
C ILE A 72 14.63 11.35 1.45
N ASP A 73 14.78 12.67 1.48
CA ASP A 73 16.07 13.32 1.24
C ASP A 73 17.07 13.04 2.35
N ALA A 74 16.65 13.11 3.62
CA ALA A 74 17.53 12.77 4.74
C ALA A 74 17.94 11.29 4.68
N ARG A 75 17.02 10.39 4.29
CA ARG A 75 17.32 8.96 4.14
C ARG A 75 18.29 8.68 3.00
N ILE A 76 18.15 9.35 1.86
CA ILE A 76 19.11 9.27 0.75
C ILE A 76 20.50 9.71 1.22
N GLN A 77 20.59 10.86 1.89
CA GLN A 77 21.86 11.38 2.42
C GLN A 77 22.50 10.40 3.41
N GLN A 78 21.71 9.84 4.31
CA GLN A 78 22.18 8.83 5.26
C GLN A 78 22.71 7.58 4.56
N ALA A 79 21.98 7.03 3.59
CA ALA A 79 22.44 5.86 2.82
C ALA A 79 23.74 6.16 2.05
N GLN A 80 23.86 7.32 1.44
CA GLN A 80 25.09 7.76 0.78
C GLN A 80 26.26 7.92 1.75
N GLN A 81 26.02 8.45 2.94
CA GLN A 81 27.04 8.58 3.97
C GLN A 81 27.52 7.21 4.46
N LEU A 82 26.60 6.28 4.75
CA LEU A 82 26.94 4.92 5.15
C LEU A 82 27.73 4.18 4.04
N ALA A 83 27.34 4.37 2.78
CA ALA A 83 28.09 3.80 1.66
C ALA A 83 29.54 4.27 1.66
N LYS A 84 29.79 5.56 1.93
CA LYS A 84 31.15 6.11 2.09
C LYS A 84 31.91 5.48 3.25
N GLU A 85 31.30 5.44 4.42
CA GLU A 85 31.91 4.90 5.64
C GLU A 85 32.34 3.44 5.49
N PHE A 86 31.59 2.64 4.73
CA PHE A 86 32.00 1.26 4.42
C PHE A 86 33.20 1.20 3.45
N LEU A 87 33.31 2.15 2.50
CA LEU A 87 34.40 2.15 1.52
C LEU A 87 35.66 2.88 1.98
N GLU A 88 35.54 3.89 2.84
CA GLU A 88 36.66 4.75 3.25
C GLU A 88 37.88 3.99 3.78
N PRO A 89 37.75 2.90 4.60
CA PRO A 89 38.88 2.11 5.02
C PRO A 89 39.58 1.33 3.89
N LEU A 90 38.85 1.03 2.80
CA LEU A 90 39.37 0.32 1.65
C LEU A 90 40.01 1.27 0.62
N LEU A 91 39.46 2.47 0.50
CA LEU A 91 39.77 3.44 -0.53
C LEU A 91 39.73 4.87 0.01
N PRO A 92 40.70 5.29 0.81
CA PRO A 92 40.71 6.63 1.39
C PRO A 92 40.64 7.73 0.33
N GLY A 93 39.63 8.62 0.44
CA GLY A 93 39.47 9.79 -0.46
C GLY A 93 38.80 9.49 -1.79
N PHE A 94 38.21 8.32 -1.99
CA PHE A 94 37.56 7.97 -3.26
C PHE A 94 36.14 8.58 -3.39
N PRO A 95 35.81 9.25 -4.53
CA PRO A 95 34.47 9.76 -4.76
C PRO A 95 33.49 8.61 -5.11
N ILE A 96 32.34 8.54 -4.42
CA ILE A 96 31.27 7.60 -4.76
C ILE A 96 30.70 8.01 -6.13
N ARG A 97 30.72 7.09 -7.09
CA ARG A 97 30.06 7.25 -8.38
C ARG A 97 28.57 6.91 -8.29
N ASN A 98 27.77 7.55 -9.13
CA ASN A 98 26.29 7.42 -9.08
C ASN A 98 25.75 6.08 -9.59
N SER A 99 26.60 5.18 -10.11
CA SER A 99 26.21 3.89 -10.65
C SER A 99 26.86 2.74 -9.86
N VAL A 100 26.03 1.77 -9.42
CA VAL A 100 26.50 0.55 -8.73
C VAL A 100 27.33 -0.32 -9.67
N ASP A 101 26.93 -0.38 -10.94
CA ASP A 101 27.59 -1.23 -11.94
C ASP A 101 29.02 -0.72 -12.25
N ASP A 102 29.21 0.59 -12.37
CA ASP A 102 30.52 1.22 -12.56
C ASP A 102 31.44 0.99 -11.34
N HIS A 103 30.89 0.87 -10.15
CA HIS A 103 31.63 0.57 -8.92
C HIS A 103 32.09 -0.89 -8.87
N VAL A 104 31.20 -1.82 -9.25
CA VAL A 104 31.48 -3.25 -9.25
C VAL A 104 32.58 -3.60 -10.24
N GLU A 105 32.49 -3.07 -11.47
CA GLU A 105 33.47 -3.31 -12.51
C GLU A 105 34.87 -2.76 -12.14
N TRP A 106 34.93 -1.59 -11.54
CA TRP A 106 36.20 -0.97 -11.15
C TRP A 106 36.87 -1.70 -9.97
N LEU A 107 36.13 -2.13 -8.94
CA LEU A 107 36.67 -2.81 -7.77
C LEU A 107 37.16 -4.23 -8.07
N THR A 108 36.57 -4.89 -9.05
CA THR A 108 37.04 -6.20 -9.51
C THR A 108 38.36 -6.08 -10.32
N THR A 109 38.60 -4.93 -10.95
CA THR A 109 39.78 -4.74 -11.77
C THR A 109 41.01 -4.15 -11.05
N GLU A 110 40.82 -3.32 -10.03
CA GLU A 110 41.88 -2.52 -9.41
C GLU A 110 42.36 -3.00 -8.03
N LEU A 111 41.52 -3.73 -7.29
CA LEU A 111 41.91 -4.23 -5.97
C LEU A 111 42.53 -5.63 -6.05
N GLY A 112 43.85 -5.68 -6.13
CA GLY A 112 44.62 -6.89 -5.92
C GLY A 112 44.33 -7.60 -4.58
N TYR A 113 44.09 -8.84 -4.65
CA TYR A 113 43.51 -9.88 -3.81
C TYR A 113 44.16 -10.18 -2.47
N GLU A 114 44.30 -9.32 -1.47
CA GLU A 114 45.02 -9.70 -0.25
C GLU A 114 44.26 -9.65 1.08
N SER A 115 42.98 -9.33 1.16
CA SER A 115 42.23 -9.52 2.42
C SER A 115 40.75 -9.77 2.12
N LYS A 116 40.45 -10.96 1.62
CA LYS A 116 39.21 -11.28 0.93
C LYS A 116 37.92 -11.04 1.73
N MET A 117 37.83 -11.42 3.01
CA MET A 117 36.51 -11.45 3.70
C MET A 117 36.04 -10.09 4.20
N GLU A 118 36.92 -9.27 4.76
CA GLU A 118 36.49 -7.96 5.31
C GLU A 118 36.23 -6.95 4.18
N SER A 119 37.05 -6.96 3.15
CA SER A 119 36.85 -6.11 1.97
C SER A 119 35.58 -6.49 1.19
N GLU A 120 35.30 -7.77 0.99
CA GLU A 120 34.08 -8.25 0.37
C GLU A 120 32.83 -7.86 1.18
N TYR A 121 32.88 -7.98 2.51
CA TYR A 121 31.80 -7.56 3.39
C TYR A 121 31.52 -6.05 3.29
N ARG A 122 32.55 -5.23 3.43
CA ARG A 122 32.45 -3.76 3.36
C ARG A 122 31.93 -3.30 2.01
N PHE A 123 32.43 -3.92 0.94
CA PHE A 123 31.96 -3.66 -0.42
C PHE A 123 30.48 -4.04 -0.61
N ALA A 124 30.08 -5.21 -0.16
CA ALA A 124 28.68 -5.65 -0.24
C ALA A 124 27.77 -4.70 0.52
N LYS A 125 28.19 -4.21 1.71
CA LYS A 125 27.43 -3.24 2.51
C LYS A 125 27.34 -1.87 1.84
N SER A 126 28.43 -1.37 1.27
CA SER A 126 28.38 -0.12 0.51
C SER A 126 27.45 -0.23 -0.69
N SER A 127 27.54 -1.30 -1.47
CA SER A 127 26.66 -1.55 -2.63
C SER A 127 25.18 -1.67 -2.23
N GLU A 128 24.90 -2.23 -1.05
CA GLU A 128 23.55 -2.27 -0.47
C GLU A 128 23.04 -0.84 -0.22
N GLN A 129 23.84 0.02 0.40
CA GLN A 129 23.45 1.40 0.70
C GLN A 129 23.26 2.26 -0.57
N VAL A 130 24.10 2.07 -1.59
CA VAL A 130 23.91 2.74 -2.90
C VAL A 130 22.57 2.31 -3.53
N ARG A 131 22.20 1.03 -3.41
CA ARG A 131 20.92 0.52 -3.88
C ARG A 131 19.75 1.12 -3.11
N VAL A 132 19.86 1.22 -1.78
CA VAL A 132 18.88 1.89 -0.92
C VAL A 132 18.66 3.33 -1.39
N ALA A 133 19.72 4.11 -1.59
CA ALA A 133 19.63 5.48 -2.09
C ALA A 133 18.94 5.56 -3.47
N LYS A 134 19.26 4.64 -4.38
CA LYS A 134 18.62 4.56 -5.70
C LYS A 134 17.12 4.25 -5.62
N ASP A 135 16.75 3.25 -4.81
CA ASP A 135 15.36 2.87 -4.63
C ASP A 135 14.54 4.01 -4.00
N LEU A 136 15.10 4.72 -3.00
CA LEU A 136 14.51 5.93 -2.41
C LEU A 136 14.32 7.06 -3.45
N CYS A 137 15.31 7.28 -4.33
CA CYS A 137 15.15 8.25 -5.41
C CYS A 137 13.95 7.94 -6.32
N GLY A 138 13.67 6.66 -6.57
CA GLY A 138 12.50 6.22 -7.34
C GLY A 138 11.18 6.55 -6.67
N LEU A 139 11.13 6.59 -5.35
CA LEU A 139 9.92 6.90 -4.58
C LEU A 139 9.47 8.37 -4.69
N ARG A 140 10.36 9.29 -5.05
CA ARG A 140 10.01 10.71 -5.25
C ARG A 140 8.95 10.94 -6.32
N SER A 141 8.93 10.10 -7.33
CA SER A 141 7.95 10.15 -8.42
C SER A 141 6.85 9.10 -8.30
N THR A 142 6.77 8.41 -7.17
CA THR A 142 5.83 7.31 -6.95
C THR A 142 4.84 7.69 -5.85
N ALA A 143 3.58 7.36 -6.03
CA ALA A 143 2.59 7.45 -4.97
C ALA A 143 2.23 6.03 -4.48
N GLY A 144 2.12 5.87 -3.17
CA GLY A 144 1.54 4.68 -2.59
C GLY A 144 0.03 4.83 -2.43
N ILE A 145 -0.68 3.71 -2.54
CA ILE A 145 -2.12 3.60 -2.32
C ILE A 145 -2.33 2.44 -1.36
N LEU A 146 -3.05 2.70 -0.28
CA LEU A 146 -3.48 1.70 0.69
C LEU A 146 -5.00 1.68 0.73
N VAL A 147 -5.61 0.51 0.57
CA VAL A 147 -7.04 0.29 0.83
C VAL A 147 -7.15 -0.89 1.77
N VAL A 148 -7.90 -0.72 2.85
CA VAL A 148 -8.14 -1.72 3.89
C VAL A 148 -9.63 -1.82 4.11
N ASP A 149 -10.11 -3.04 4.30
CA ASP A 149 -11.46 -3.33 4.70
C ASP A 149 -11.39 -4.31 5.87
N ALA A 150 -11.86 -3.87 7.03
CA ALA A 150 -11.84 -4.64 8.26
C ALA A 150 -13.19 -5.31 8.48
N GLN A 151 -13.19 -6.62 8.73
CA GLN A 151 -14.37 -7.44 8.89
C GLN A 151 -15.44 -6.81 9.81
N GLY A 152 -16.66 -6.66 9.29
CA GLY A 152 -17.81 -6.05 9.97
C GLY A 152 -17.81 -4.54 9.86
N HIS A 153 -18.68 -3.87 10.60
CA HIS A 153 -18.85 -2.41 10.56
C HIS A 153 -18.80 -1.79 11.95
N GLY A 154 -18.67 -0.47 12.03
CA GLY A 154 -18.69 0.30 13.27
C GLY A 154 -17.35 0.35 14.00
N ILE A 155 -17.37 0.67 15.29
CA ILE A 155 -16.17 1.02 16.09
C ILE A 155 -15.11 -0.10 16.12
N ILE A 156 -15.54 -1.37 16.15
CA ILE A 156 -14.60 -2.50 16.26
C ILE A 156 -13.80 -2.63 14.96
N SER A 157 -14.48 -2.62 13.82
CA SER A 157 -13.81 -2.68 12.50
C SER A 157 -12.94 -1.44 12.25
N ALA A 158 -13.41 -0.23 12.59
CA ALA A 158 -12.63 1.00 12.54
C ALA A 158 -11.33 0.90 13.37
N LYS A 159 -11.38 0.26 14.54
CA LYS A 159 -10.20 0.01 15.37
C LYS A 159 -9.22 -0.97 14.69
N ILE A 160 -9.72 -2.01 14.03
CA ILE A 160 -8.88 -2.95 13.28
C ILE A 160 -8.20 -2.21 12.12
N ALA A 161 -8.95 -1.46 11.32
CA ALA A 161 -8.43 -0.65 10.22
C ALA A 161 -7.35 0.34 10.71
N SER A 162 -7.61 1.06 11.81
CA SER A 162 -6.62 1.95 12.44
C SER A 162 -5.37 1.21 12.92
N THR A 163 -5.51 -0.02 13.44
CA THR A 163 -4.36 -0.84 13.85
C THR A 163 -3.50 -1.24 12.66
N VAL A 164 -4.13 -1.62 11.54
CA VAL A 164 -3.43 -1.93 10.28
C VAL A 164 -2.68 -0.70 9.79
N HIS A 165 -3.37 0.45 9.72
CA HIS A 165 -2.81 1.73 9.28
C HIS A 165 -1.58 2.14 10.10
N ASP A 166 -1.68 2.20 11.43
CA ASP A 166 -0.59 2.62 12.30
C ASP A 166 0.60 1.67 12.22
N THR A 167 0.33 0.36 12.15
CA THR A 167 1.36 -0.66 12.02
C THR A 167 2.05 -0.56 10.67
N PHE A 168 1.27 -0.33 9.60
CA PHE A 168 1.81 -0.13 8.25
C PHE A 168 2.81 1.02 8.23
N HIS A 169 2.45 2.19 8.75
CA HIS A 169 3.33 3.36 8.72
C HIS A 169 4.59 3.19 9.59
N ALA A 170 4.47 2.60 10.76
CA ALA A 170 5.62 2.32 11.63
C ALA A 170 6.62 1.37 10.95
N LEU A 171 6.12 0.34 10.27
CA LEU A 171 6.94 -0.62 9.55
C LEU A 171 7.49 -0.06 8.25
N MET A 172 6.70 0.74 7.52
CA MET A 172 7.14 1.42 6.31
C MET A 172 8.38 2.27 6.56
N LEU A 173 8.40 3.04 7.66
CA LEU A 173 9.58 3.81 8.05
C LEU A 173 10.83 2.92 8.17
N THR A 174 10.68 1.77 8.82
CA THR A 174 11.78 0.81 8.98
C THR A 174 12.23 0.19 7.64
N GLU A 175 11.29 -0.12 6.76
CA GLU A 175 11.56 -0.68 5.43
C GLU A 175 12.31 0.32 4.54
N LEU A 176 11.88 1.58 4.55
CA LEU A 176 12.55 2.64 3.79
C LEU A 176 13.97 2.91 4.31
N ASP A 177 14.18 2.89 5.63
CA ASP A 177 15.50 3.06 6.21
C ASP A 177 16.45 1.92 5.83
N ARG A 178 15.97 0.67 5.80
CA ARG A 178 16.79 -0.52 5.56
C ARG A 178 16.95 -0.87 4.09
N HIS A 179 15.88 -0.70 3.31
CA HIS A 179 15.78 -1.29 1.97
C HIS A 179 15.51 -0.25 0.88
N GLY A 180 15.15 1.00 1.25
CA GLY A 180 14.78 2.05 0.31
C GLY A 180 13.44 1.82 -0.40
N LYS A 181 12.70 0.77 -0.01
CA LYS A 181 11.44 0.34 -0.64
C LYS A 181 10.64 -0.54 0.29
N THR A 182 9.36 -0.69 -0.02
CA THR A 182 8.52 -1.71 0.63
C THR A 182 8.98 -3.11 0.31
N THR A 183 9.08 -3.94 1.33
CA THR A 183 9.36 -5.37 1.19
C THR A 183 8.21 -6.21 1.75
N PRO A 184 8.22 -7.50 1.42
CA PRO A 184 7.23 -8.44 1.95
C PRO A 184 7.20 -8.56 3.46
N MET A 185 8.33 -8.36 4.11
CA MET A 185 8.41 -8.45 5.57
C MET A 185 7.51 -7.44 6.28
N LEU A 186 7.23 -6.28 5.64
CA LEU A 186 6.26 -5.31 6.14
C LEU A 186 4.90 -5.99 6.38
N PHE A 187 4.40 -6.68 5.39
CA PHE A 187 3.07 -7.30 5.43
C PHE A 187 3.01 -8.52 6.34
N ASP A 188 4.08 -9.33 6.37
CA ASP A 188 4.20 -10.44 7.30
C ASP A 188 4.14 -9.95 8.76
N ASN A 189 4.79 -8.83 9.05
CA ASN A 189 4.78 -8.22 10.38
C ASN A 189 3.41 -7.64 10.74
N ILE A 190 2.69 -7.01 9.79
CA ILE A 190 1.31 -6.56 10.03
C ILE A 190 0.42 -7.76 10.36
N ASN A 191 0.50 -8.81 9.55
CA ASN A 191 -0.27 -10.04 9.77
C ASN A 191 0.03 -10.67 11.14
N LEU A 192 1.31 -10.75 11.50
CA LEU A 192 1.73 -11.27 12.81
C LEU A 192 1.17 -10.41 13.96
N ARG A 193 1.18 -9.10 13.82
CA ARG A 193 0.66 -8.18 14.84
C ARG A 193 -0.83 -8.36 15.08
N LEU A 194 -1.63 -8.46 14.00
CA LEU A 194 -3.07 -8.73 14.11
C LEU A 194 -3.33 -10.09 14.77
N ALA A 195 -2.63 -11.13 14.31
CA ALA A 195 -2.79 -12.47 14.88
C ALA A 195 -2.41 -12.53 16.37
N GLN A 196 -1.39 -11.80 16.80
CA GLN A 196 -0.98 -11.72 18.21
C GLN A 196 -2.01 -10.99 19.07
N SER A 197 -2.66 -9.95 18.55
CA SER A 197 -3.70 -9.22 19.28
C SER A 197 -4.90 -10.11 19.60
N VAL A 198 -5.27 -11.00 18.68
CA VAL A 198 -6.32 -12.00 18.86
C VAL A 198 -5.96 -13.03 19.93
N VAL A 199 -4.75 -13.57 19.91
CA VAL A 199 -4.30 -14.58 20.90
C VAL A 199 -4.34 -13.98 22.31
N ALA A 200 -3.80 -12.76 22.48
CA ALA A 200 -3.79 -12.10 23.78
C ALA A 200 -5.21 -11.85 24.35
N ARG A 201 -6.19 -11.56 23.49
CA ARG A 201 -7.60 -11.41 23.93
C ARG A 201 -8.26 -12.71 24.26
N ASN A 202 -8.02 -13.76 23.49
CA ASN A 202 -8.61 -15.08 23.71
C ASN A 202 -8.09 -15.71 25.01
N GLU A 203 -6.85 -15.44 25.42
CA GLU A 203 -6.33 -15.85 26.73
C GLU A 203 -7.02 -15.12 27.90
N LEU A 204 -7.48 -13.89 27.67
CA LEU A 204 -8.22 -13.10 28.66
C LEU A 204 -9.74 -13.39 28.66
N ALA A 205 -10.29 -13.82 27.54
CA ALA A 205 -11.71 -14.19 27.41
C ALA A 205 -11.91 -15.64 27.79
N LYS A 206 -12.48 -15.89 28.97
CA LYS A 206 -12.76 -17.24 29.49
C LYS A 206 -13.84 -18.02 28.71
N ASN A 207 -14.42 -17.46 27.64
CA ASN A 207 -15.47 -18.06 26.84
C ASN A 207 -15.06 -18.18 25.37
N GLU A 208 -14.84 -19.41 24.90
CA GLU A 208 -14.48 -19.75 23.52
C GLU A 208 -15.48 -19.29 22.43
N LYS A 209 -16.69 -18.86 22.82
CA LYS A 209 -17.74 -18.43 21.86
C LYS A 209 -17.63 -16.99 21.37
N GLU A 210 -16.78 -16.15 21.98
CA GLU A 210 -16.60 -14.73 21.61
C GLU A 210 -15.21 -14.41 21.05
N SER A 211 -14.52 -15.41 20.55
CA SER A 211 -13.21 -15.22 19.88
C SER A 211 -13.43 -14.53 18.54
N ALA A 212 -13.76 -13.23 18.58
CA ALA A 212 -13.78 -12.40 17.38
C ALA A 212 -12.37 -12.36 16.77
N ARG A 213 -12.22 -12.91 15.57
CA ARG A 213 -10.97 -12.81 14.81
C ARG A 213 -10.87 -11.40 14.27
N GLU A 214 -9.75 -10.73 14.53
CA GLU A 214 -9.43 -9.46 13.87
C GLU A 214 -8.92 -9.79 12.46
N ILE A 215 -9.80 -9.70 11.49
CA ILE A 215 -9.51 -9.98 10.08
C ILE A 215 -9.68 -8.68 9.30
N ALA A 216 -8.75 -8.41 8.41
CA ALA A 216 -8.88 -7.32 7.46
C ALA A 216 -8.41 -7.80 6.08
N THR A 217 -9.09 -7.36 5.05
CA THR A 217 -8.58 -7.43 3.69
C THR A 217 -7.78 -6.17 3.38
N MET A 218 -6.80 -6.26 2.49
CA MET A 218 -5.95 -5.13 2.16
C MET A 218 -5.39 -5.23 0.76
N VAL A 219 -5.38 -4.12 0.04
CA VAL A 219 -4.52 -3.92 -1.12
C VAL A 219 -3.58 -2.75 -0.86
N TYR A 220 -2.30 -2.97 -1.11
CA TYR A 220 -1.29 -1.92 -1.15
C TYR A 220 -0.66 -1.91 -2.53
N GLY A 221 -0.52 -0.74 -3.11
CA GLY A 221 0.15 -0.60 -4.40
C GLY A 221 0.89 0.72 -4.56
N GLU A 222 1.80 0.73 -5.52
CA GLU A 222 2.61 1.89 -5.87
C GLU A 222 2.37 2.23 -7.34
N VAL A 223 1.97 3.46 -7.62
CA VAL A 223 1.76 3.99 -8.97
C VAL A 223 2.92 4.87 -9.38
N HIS A 224 3.43 4.63 -10.58
CA HIS A 224 4.55 5.37 -11.18
C HIS A 224 4.07 6.21 -12.37
N PRO A 225 4.71 7.35 -12.71
CA PRO A 225 4.36 8.19 -13.87
C PRO A 225 4.27 7.44 -15.21
N SER A 226 4.97 6.31 -15.34
CA SER A 226 4.87 5.46 -16.52
C SER A 226 3.54 4.72 -16.68
N GLY A 227 2.58 4.91 -15.77
CA GLY A 227 1.30 4.21 -15.76
C GLY A 227 1.36 2.81 -15.16
N HIS A 228 2.49 2.40 -14.59
CA HIS A 228 2.58 1.11 -13.93
C HIS A 228 2.08 1.19 -12.48
N PHE A 229 1.18 0.29 -12.14
CA PHE A 229 0.72 0.03 -10.79
C PHE A 229 1.24 -1.33 -10.33
N ARG A 230 2.07 -1.35 -9.31
CA ARG A 230 2.61 -2.55 -8.67
C ARG A 230 1.93 -2.73 -7.32
N PHE A 231 1.38 -3.91 -7.04
CA PHE A 231 0.55 -4.11 -5.87
C PHE A 231 0.71 -5.48 -5.22
N VAL A 232 0.28 -5.58 -3.98
CA VAL A 232 0.03 -6.81 -3.22
C VAL A 232 -1.42 -6.80 -2.73
N ASN A 233 -2.06 -7.97 -2.66
CA ASN A 233 -3.45 -8.12 -2.28
C ASN A 233 -3.61 -9.20 -1.20
N PHE A 234 -4.16 -8.83 -0.07
CA PHE A 234 -4.43 -9.70 1.08
C PHE A 234 -5.93 -9.95 1.21
N GLY A 235 -6.44 -10.85 0.37
CA GLY A 235 -7.85 -11.25 0.39
C GLY A 235 -8.84 -10.17 -0.07
N HIS A 236 -8.36 -9.01 -0.49
CA HIS A 236 -9.18 -7.90 -0.94
C HIS A 236 -9.75 -8.15 -2.34
N PRO A 237 -10.89 -7.55 -2.74
CA PRO A 237 -11.37 -7.62 -4.11
C PRO A 237 -10.28 -7.30 -5.13
N SER A 238 -10.31 -7.98 -6.26
CA SER A 238 -9.30 -7.77 -7.30
C SER A 238 -9.48 -6.41 -7.97
N PRO A 239 -8.40 -5.64 -8.19
CA PRO A 239 -8.49 -4.42 -8.95
C PRO A 239 -9.16 -4.64 -10.31
N LEU A 240 -9.99 -3.70 -10.75
CA LEU A 240 -10.54 -3.68 -12.11
C LEU A 240 -9.68 -2.76 -12.97
N LEU A 241 -9.40 -3.20 -14.18
CA LEU A 241 -8.72 -2.40 -15.21
C LEU A 241 -9.67 -2.15 -16.36
N PHE A 242 -10.05 -0.90 -16.59
CA PHE A 242 -10.82 -0.49 -17.76
C PHE A 242 -9.87 0.05 -18.82
N SER A 243 -9.94 -0.53 -20.01
CA SER A 243 -9.21 -0.06 -21.19
C SER A 243 -10.06 0.96 -21.93
N ALA A 244 -9.55 2.16 -22.07
CA ALA A 244 -10.23 3.21 -22.83
C ALA A 244 -10.26 2.90 -24.32
N GLU A 245 -9.22 2.23 -24.85
CA GLU A 245 -9.15 1.82 -26.26
C GLU A 245 -10.22 0.79 -26.63
N ASP A 246 -10.40 -0.22 -25.77
CA ASP A 246 -11.38 -1.29 -25.96
C ASP A 246 -12.76 -0.94 -25.40
N SER A 247 -12.89 0.15 -24.64
CA SER A 247 -14.08 0.57 -23.90
C SER A 247 -14.70 -0.57 -23.09
N ARG A 248 -13.88 -1.32 -22.36
CA ARG A 248 -14.32 -2.46 -21.55
C ARG A 248 -13.37 -2.79 -20.40
N LEU A 249 -13.89 -3.53 -19.44
CA LEU A 249 -13.08 -4.13 -18.40
C LEU A 249 -12.18 -5.21 -18.97
N MET A 250 -10.90 -5.05 -18.73
CA MET A 250 -9.90 -6.05 -19.08
C MET A 250 -9.93 -7.17 -18.04
N LYS A 251 -9.99 -8.41 -18.47
CA LYS A 251 -9.72 -9.55 -17.58
C LYS A 251 -8.26 -9.46 -17.14
N VAL A 252 -8.02 -8.76 -16.04
CA VAL A 252 -6.71 -8.83 -15.37
C VAL A 252 -6.50 -10.30 -15.10
N ARG A 253 -5.59 -10.94 -15.85
CA ARG A 253 -5.22 -12.33 -15.55
C ARG A 253 -4.73 -12.31 -14.12
N GLN A 254 -5.60 -12.72 -13.22
CA GLN A 254 -5.29 -12.80 -11.81
C GLN A 254 -4.09 -13.72 -11.71
N CYS A 255 -2.92 -13.13 -11.54
CA CYS A 255 -1.79 -13.96 -11.20
C CYS A 255 -2.08 -14.52 -9.80
N PRO A 256 -2.21 -15.84 -9.64
CA PRO A 256 -2.43 -16.45 -8.33
C PRO A 256 -1.38 -16.03 -7.30
N MET A 257 -0.24 -15.52 -7.79
CA MET A 257 0.93 -15.15 -6.98
C MET A 257 0.81 -13.77 -6.30
N ALA A 258 -0.18 -12.94 -6.66
CA ALA A 258 -0.39 -11.64 -6.03
C ALA A 258 -1.46 -11.66 -4.93
N ARG A 259 -2.14 -12.81 -4.72
CA ARG A 259 -3.19 -12.97 -3.72
C ARG A 259 -2.70 -13.74 -2.51
N PHE A 260 -2.77 -13.10 -1.36
CA PHE A 260 -2.51 -13.68 -0.06
C PHE A 260 -3.82 -13.87 0.69
N LEU A 261 -3.78 -14.60 1.80
CA LEU A 261 -4.92 -14.65 2.72
C LEU A 261 -5.14 -13.27 3.36
N PRO A 262 -6.39 -12.95 3.76
CA PRO A 262 -6.67 -11.80 4.59
C PRO A 262 -5.74 -11.71 5.80
N LEU A 263 -5.41 -10.49 6.20
CA LEU A 263 -4.60 -10.22 7.38
C LEU A 263 -5.32 -10.72 8.65
N GLY A 264 -4.55 -11.21 9.61
CA GLY A 264 -5.07 -11.83 10.83
C GLY A 264 -5.35 -13.33 10.71
N LEU A 265 -5.39 -13.89 9.48
CA LEU A 265 -5.51 -15.32 9.27
C LEU A 265 -4.13 -15.99 9.28
N GLN A 266 -3.97 -16.99 10.14
CA GLN A 266 -2.77 -17.82 10.16
C GLN A 266 -3.07 -19.22 9.62
N VAL A 267 -2.27 -19.65 8.65
CA VAL A 267 -2.30 -21.03 8.18
C VAL A 267 -1.47 -21.88 9.13
N PRO A 268 -2.05 -22.93 9.73
CA PRO A 268 -1.30 -23.83 10.62
C PRO A 268 -0.04 -24.39 9.96
N ALA A 269 1.02 -24.60 10.76
CA ALA A 269 2.33 -25.03 10.26
C ALA A 269 2.30 -26.33 9.44
N HIS A 270 1.35 -27.22 9.77
CA HIS A 270 1.16 -28.53 9.11
C HIS A 270 0.17 -28.51 7.95
N HIS A 271 -0.44 -27.36 7.64
CA HIS A 271 -1.41 -27.28 6.55
C HIS A 271 -0.67 -27.43 5.18
N PRO A 272 -1.16 -28.28 4.28
CA PRO A 272 -0.46 -28.56 3.01
C PRO A 272 -0.31 -27.32 2.13
N ASP A 273 -1.24 -26.36 2.24
CA ASP A 273 -1.19 -25.11 1.48
C ASP A 273 -0.28 -24.04 2.13
N ARG A 274 0.24 -24.26 3.35
CA ARG A 274 1.12 -23.29 3.99
C ARG A 274 2.34 -22.99 3.15
N THR A 275 2.99 -24.02 2.63
CA THR A 275 4.14 -23.88 1.74
C THR A 275 3.77 -23.14 0.45
N LYS A 276 2.56 -23.35 -0.05
CA LYS A 276 2.02 -22.70 -1.25
C LYS A 276 1.74 -21.21 -0.98
N TYR A 277 1.17 -20.86 0.16
CA TYR A 277 0.89 -19.47 0.54
C TYR A 277 2.15 -18.69 0.94
N TYR A 278 3.13 -19.32 1.60
CA TYR A 278 4.38 -18.70 1.99
C TYR A 278 5.52 -18.86 0.98
N SER A 279 5.48 -19.83 0.08
CA SER A 279 6.45 -19.97 -1.02
C SER A 279 6.08 -19.20 -2.28
N LEU A 280 4.83 -18.77 -2.41
CA LEU A 280 4.44 -17.64 -3.26
C LEU A 280 5.01 -16.33 -2.71
N GLY A 281 5.68 -16.46 -1.56
CA GLY A 281 6.46 -15.44 -0.91
C GLY A 281 7.42 -14.82 -1.91
N LEU A 282 7.26 -13.69 -2.05
CA LEU A 282 8.11 -12.58 -2.03
C LEU A 282 9.58 -13.00 -1.90
N ARG A 283 10.07 -13.77 -2.87
CA ARG A 283 11.51 -13.92 -3.04
C ARG A 283 12.06 -12.52 -3.24
N GLN A 284 13.01 -12.13 -2.42
CA GLN A 284 13.62 -10.82 -2.29
C GLN A 284 14.13 -10.17 -3.60
N ASN A 285 14.09 -10.89 -4.74
CA ASN A 285 14.70 -10.46 -5.99
C ASN A 285 13.73 -10.27 -7.17
N ASP A 286 12.41 -10.48 -7.00
CA ASP A 286 11.50 -10.58 -8.13
C ASP A 286 10.71 -9.29 -8.46
N PHE A 287 11.21 -8.12 -8.08
CA PHE A 287 10.66 -6.84 -8.54
C PHE A 287 11.17 -6.41 -9.93
N ASN A 288 11.60 -7.36 -10.76
CA ASN A 288 12.03 -7.09 -12.12
C ASN A 288 10.83 -6.82 -13.07
N SER A 289 11.12 -6.23 -14.23
CA SER A 289 10.17 -5.73 -15.23
C SER A 289 9.13 -6.72 -15.78
N SER A 290 9.22 -8.00 -15.44
CA SER A 290 8.29 -9.07 -15.79
C SER A 290 7.40 -9.54 -14.62
N ASP A 291 7.27 -8.73 -13.56
CA ASP A 291 6.52 -9.09 -12.36
C ASP A 291 5.02 -9.19 -12.65
N PRO A 292 4.39 -10.36 -12.42
CA PRO A 292 2.97 -10.58 -12.65
C PRO A 292 2.04 -9.78 -11.72
N ARG A 293 2.58 -9.09 -10.70
CA ARG A 293 1.86 -8.19 -9.78
C ARG A 293 1.74 -6.77 -10.30
N LYS A 294 1.97 -6.57 -11.59
CA LYS A 294 2.03 -5.27 -12.23
C LYS A 294 0.87 -5.11 -13.20
N ILE A 295 0.08 -4.08 -12.98
CA ILE A 295 -0.91 -3.61 -13.94
C ILE A 295 -0.31 -2.42 -14.66
N ALA A 296 -0.53 -2.30 -15.97
CA ALA A 296 -0.07 -1.17 -16.76
C ALA A 296 -1.29 -0.44 -17.36
N LEU A 297 -1.42 0.83 -16.99
CA LEU A 297 -2.30 1.79 -17.66
C LEU A 297 -1.51 2.34 -18.86
N MET A 298 -1.74 1.77 -20.04
CA MET A 298 -0.92 2.04 -21.23
C MET A 298 -1.41 3.24 -22.02
N ASN A 299 -2.74 3.42 -22.11
CA ASN A 299 -3.36 4.44 -22.92
C ASN A 299 -3.89 5.59 -22.05
N ALA A 300 -3.97 6.80 -22.62
CA ALA A 300 -4.71 7.87 -21.99
C ALA A 300 -6.15 7.42 -21.74
N GLU A 301 -6.74 7.85 -20.63
CA GLU A 301 -8.06 7.48 -20.13
C GLU A 301 -8.20 6.03 -19.61
N ASP A 302 -7.14 5.19 -19.62
CA ASP A 302 -7.19 3.90 -18.94
C ASP A 302 -7.44 4.12 -17.43
N ILE A 303 -8.33 3.32 -16.83
CA ILE A 303 -8.77 3.48 -15.45
C ILE A 303 -8.51 2.20 -14.66
N LEU A 304 -7.84 2.36 -13.51
CA LEU A 304 -7.75 1.33 -12.49
C LEU A 304 -8.71 1.67 -11.36
N VAL A 305 -9.53 0.69 -10.96
CA VAL A 305 -10.45 0.81 -9.84
C VAL A 305 -10.03 -0.15 -8.73
N LEU A 306 -9.77 0.39 -7.54
CA LEU A 306 -9.71 -0.37 -6.31
C LEU A 306 -11.00 -0.12 -5.53
N TYR A 307 -11.56 -1.14 -4.91
CA TYR A 307 -12.87 -1.04 -4.27
C TYR A 307 -13.03 -2.10 -3.19
N THR A 308 -13.88 -1.84 -2.21
CA THR A 308 -14.28 -2.79 -1.17
C THR A 308 -15.53 -3.58 -1.57
N ASP A 309 -15.79 -4.70 -0.92
CA ASP A 309 -16.87 -5.62 -1.29
C ASP A 309 -18.28 -5.02 -1.09
N GLY A 310 -18.43 -3.97 -0.28
CA GLY A 310 -19.66 -3.17 -0.22
C GLY A 310 -20.03 -2.46 -1.52
N VAL A 311 -19.07 -2.29 -2.45
CA VAL A 311 -19.33 -1.76 -3.81
C VAL A 311 -19.71 -2.90 -4.77
N TYR A 312 -18.92 -3.98 -4.74
CA TYR A 312 -19.14 -5.18 -5.55
C TYR A 312 -18.44 -6.37 -4.90
N ASP A 313 -19.20 -7.41 -4.58
CA ASP A 313 -18.68 -8.59 -3.87
C ASP A 313 -18.10 -9.68 -4.80
N GLY A 314 -18.22 -9.48 -6.11
CA GLY A 314 -17.72 -10.43 -7.10
C GLY A 314 -18.63 -11.64 -7.32
N SER A 315 -19.87 -11.63 -6.80
CA SER A 315 -20.76 -12.78 -6.80
C SER A 315 -21.51 -12.98 -8.11
N ASP A 316 -21.71 -11.91 -8.89
CA ASP A 316 -22.53 -11.95 -10.11
C ASP A 316 -21.89 -11.23 -11.31
N GLU A 317 -22.26 -11.67 -12.52
CA GLU A 317 -21.80 -11.04 -13.76
C GLU A 317 -22.55 -9.72 -14.05
N GLU A 318 -23.79 -9.58 -13.59
CA GLU A 318 -24.61 -8.40 -13.81
C GLU A 318 -24.04 -7.16 -13.11
N GLY A 319 -23.59 -7.30 -11.87
CA GLY A 319 -22.91 -6.22 -11.14
C GLY A 319 -21.64 -5.76 -11.85
N LEU A 320 -20.85 -6.70 -12.39
CA LEU A 320 -19.66 -6.35 -13.16
C LEU A 320 -19.99 -5.62 -14.47
N GLU A 321 -21.05 -6.02 -15.18
CA GLU A 321 -21.54 -5.35 -16.39
C GLU A 321 -22.02 -3.93 -16.07
N GLN A 322 -22.67 -3.72 -14.92
CA GLN A 322 -23.10 -2.38 -14.49
C GLN A 322 -21.90 -1.47 -14.19
N LEU A 323 -20.89 -1.98 -13.49
CA LEU A 323 -19.65 -1.22 -13.25
C LEU A 323 -18.95 -0.87 -14.57
N GLU A 324 -18.89 -1.80 -15.53
CA GLU A 324 -18.35 -1.54 -16.86
C GLU A 324 -19.14 -0.46 -17.60
N ALA A 325 -20.46 -0.50 -17.57
CA ALA A 325 -21.32 0.52 -18.21
C ALA A 325 -21.10 1.91 -17.61
N ILE A 326 -20.98 2.03 -16.27
CA ILE A 326 -20.65 3.28 -15.59
C ILE A 326 -19.29 3.82 -16.03
N LEU A 327 -18.28 2.94 -16.09
CA LEU A 327 -16.94 3.33 -16.52
C LEU A 327 -16.93 3.77 -17.99
N GLN A 328 -17.70 3.13 -18.87
CA GLN A 328 -17.89 3.54 -20.27
C GLN A 328 -18.51 4.92 -20.38
N GLU A 329 -19.54 5.20 -19.59
CA GLU A 329 -20.26 6.48 -19.61
C GLU A 329 -19.38 7.64 -19.11
N HIS A 330 -18.55 7.37 -18.07
CA HIS A 330 -17.79 8.39 -17.36
C HIS A 330 -16.29 8.42 -17.72
N GLN A 331 -15.77 7.57 -18.64
CA GLN A 331 -14.35 7.45 -18.93
C GLN A 331 -13.63 8.77 -19.25
N GLY A 332 -14.32 9.71 -19.91
CA GLY A 332 -13.78 11.03 -20.25
C GLY A 332 -13.85 12.07 -19.12
N GLN A 333 -14.36 11.70 -17.95
CA GLN A 333 -14.52 12.60 -16.80
C GLN A 333 -13.32 12.50 -15.85
N SER A 334 -13.31 13.35 -14.80
CA SER A 334 -12.26 13.32 -13.77
C SER A 334 -12.30 12.03 -12.95
N ALA A 335 -11.17 11.65 -12.35
CA ALA A 335 -11.13 10.51 -11.40
C ALA A 335 -12.15 10.69 -10.26
N LYS A 336 -12.40 11.93 -9.84
CA LYS A 336 -13.40 12.28 -8.82
C LYS A 336 -14.83 11.96 -9.28
N ASP A 337 -15.18 12.37 -10.50
CA ASP A 337 -16.52 12.13 -11.03
C ASP A 337 -16.79 10.64 -11.25
N ILE A 338 -15.80 9.91 -11.76
CA ILE A 338 -15.87 8.44 -11.91
C ILE A 338 -16.05 7.75 -10.54
N CYS A 339 -15.26 8.15 -9.55
CA CYS A 339 -15.37 7.62 -8.19
C CYS A 339 -16.76 7.83 -7.61
N ASN A 340 -17.30 9.05 -7.73
CA ASN A 340 -18.63 9.37 -7.23
C ASN A 340 -19.72 8.59 -7.96
N ALA A 341 -19.64 8.43 -9.28
CA ALA A 341 -20.63 7.66 -10.06
C ALA A 341 -20.68 6.18 -9.61
N LEU A 342 -19.52 5.56 -9.33
CA LEU A 342 -19.48 4.20 -8.81
C LEU A 342 -20.03 4.11 -7.38
N LEU A 343 -19.77 5.09 -6.53
CA LEU A 343 -20.32 5.13 -5.17
C LEU A 343 -21.84 5.38 -5.19
N ASP A 344 -22.34 6.27 -6.04
CA ASP A 344 -23.77 6.53 -6.19
C ASP A 344 -24.51 5.25 -6.64
N TYR A 345 -23.93 4.49 -7.54
CA TYR A 345 -24.45 3.18 -7.91
C TYR A 345 -24.50 2.24 -6.71
N ALA A 346 -23.41 2.08 -5.95
CA ALA A 346 -23.37 1.21 -4.79
C ALA A 346 -24.38 1.61 -3.70
N VAL A 347 -24.58 2.92 -3.48
CA VAL A 347 -25.61 3.44 -2.55
C VAL A 347 -27.02 3.11 -3.07
N SER A 348 -27.26 3.20 -4.38
CA SER A 348 -28.55 2.86 -4.96
C SER A 348 -28.91 1.37 -4.74
N GLN A 349 -27.91 0.48 -4.73
CA GLN A 349 -28.11 -0.93 -4.38
C GLN A 349 -28.52 -1.11 -2.91
N ASP A 350 -27.96 -0.32 -1.99
CA ASP A 350 -28.39 -0.35 -0.58
C ASP A 350 -29.85 0.09 -0.40
N ASP A 351 -30.28 1.09 -1.15
CA ASP A 351 -31.68 1.53 -1.08
C ASP A 351 -32.63 0.44 -1.57
N GLN A 352 -32.24 -0.35 -2.54
CA GLN A 352 -33.00 -1.54 -2.96
C GLN A 352 -33.00 -2.63 -1.88
N ARG A 353 -31.85 -2.91 -1.25
CA ARG A 353 -31.71 -3.87 -0.14
C ARG A 353 -32.61 -3.49 1.05
N ARG A 354 -32.64 -2.20 1.42
CA ARG A 354 -33.53 -1.68 2.48
C ARG A 354 -35.02 -1.90 2.14
N GLN A 355 -35.40 -1.73 0.88
CA GLN A 355 -36.80 -1.93 0.45
C GLN A 355 -37.25 -3.39 0.55
N VAL A 356 -36.35 -4.34 0.39
CA VAL A 356 -36.64 -5.79 0.50
C VAL A 356 -36.36 -6.36 1.88
N GLY A 357 -35.80 -5.56 2.80
CA GLY A 357 -35.52 -5.96 4.19
C GLY A 357 -34.19 -6.67 4.40
N ASP A 358 -33.26 -6.57 3.44
CA ASP A 358 -31.94 -7.21 3.48
C ASP A 358 -30.85 -6.24 4.00
N GLU A 359 -31.16 -5.48 5.06
CA GLU A 359 -30.25 -4.47 5.63
C GLU A 359 -28.95 -5.07 6.19
N GLU A 360 -28.93 -6.36 6.53
CA GLU A 360 -27.74 -7.06 7.01
C GLU A 360 -26.63 -7.16 5.93
N LEU A 361 -26.97 -6.95 4.66
CA LEU A 361 -26.05 -6.96 3.53
C LEU A 361 -25.46 -5.57 3.20
N ILE A 362 -25.81 -4.54 3.96
CA ILE A 362 -25.28 -3.19 3.78
C ILE A 362 -23.93 -3.11 4.48
N ASP A 363 -22.89 -2.80 3.71
CA ASP A 363 -21.51 -2.67 4.20
C ASP A 363 -20.89 -1.33 3.83
N ASP A 364 -19.71 -1.05 4.39
CA ASP A 364 -18.91 0.12 4.05
C ASP A 364 -18.50 0.10 2.57
N LYS A 365 -18.44 1.25 1.94
CA LYS A 365 -18.18 1.37 0.50
C LYS A 365 -17.02 2.28 0.23
N THR A 366 -15.95 1.74 -0.31
CA THR A 366 -14.79 2.50 -0.72
C THR A 366 -14.49 2.28 -2.19
N VAL A 367 -14.28 3.38 -2.92
CA VAL A 367 -13.80 3.38 -4.31
C VAL A 367 -12.57 4.26 -4.40
N PHE A 368 -11.55 3.76 -5.07
CA PHE A 368 -10.33 4.49 -5.36
C PHE A 368 -10.00 4.36 -6.86
N ILE A 369 -9.89 5.49 -7.53
CA ILE A 369 -9.62 5.59 -8.97
C ILE A 369 -8.17 6.03 -9.21
N VAL A 370 -7.49 5.34 -10.12
CA VAL A 370 -6.25 5.80 -10.75
C VAL A 370 -6.50 5.87 -12.25
N LYS A 371 -6.39 7.06 -12.81
CA LYS A 371 -6.67 7.32 -14.22
C LYS A 371 -5.42 7.84 -14.91
N ARG A 372 -5.13 7.31 -16.09
CA ARG A 372 -4.08 7.83 -16.95
C ARG A 372 -4.59 9.05 -17.71
N THR A 373 -3.84 10.16 -17.67
CA THR A 373 -4.18 11.41 -18.38
C THR A 373 -3.21 11.73 -19.50
#